data_e7ec9178322e798de9eae6684912a44a
#
_entry.id   e7ec9178322e798de9eae6684912a44a
#
_cell.length_a   1.000
_cell.length_b   1.000
_cell.length_c   1.000
_cell.angle_alpha   90.00
_cell.angle_beta   90.00
_cell.angle_gamma   90.00
#
_symmetry.space_group_name_H-M   'P 1'
#
loop_
_entity.id
_entity.type
_entity.pdbx_description
1 polymer ?
#
loop_
_entity_poly.entity_id
_entity_poly.type
_entity_poly.pdbx_seq_one_letter_code
_entity_poly.pdbx_strand_id
1 'polypeptide(L)'
;RNRAAALFQAAAEAVAPCVLWIDEIEKGLSGIQSSGSTDGGVTSRIFSTILTWMQEKTSPVFVVATANNINQLPPELLRKGRFDEIFFVDLPSKEERKNIFTIHLNKKGQNPIKNNYPMESLANNTEGFNGAEIEECIKEAMFDAYVENPENPQLKTTHLMNAISKT
;
A
#
# COMPACT_ATOMS: atom_id res chain seq x y z
N ARG A 1 -13.39 -5.85 30.21
CA ARG A 1 -12.09 -5.99 29.54
C ARG A 1 -12.32 -6.43 28.11
N ASN A 2 -11.75 -5.71 27.17
CA ASN A 2 -11.96 -5.96 25.73
C ASN A 2 -11.17 -7.22 25.31
N ARG A 3 -11.89 -8.34 25.21
CA ARG A 3 -11.30 -9.67 24.94
C ARG A 3 -10.50 -9.71 23.62
N ALA A 4 -10.96 -8.99 22.61
CA ALA A 4 -10.31 -8.92 21.30
C ALA A 4 -8.93 -8.22 21.35
N ALA A 5 -8.83 -7.07 22.01
CA ALA A 5 -7.56 -6.36 22.15
C ALA A 5 -6.54 -7.17 22.99
N ALA A 6 -7.01 -7.82 24.08
CA ALA A 6 -6.14 -8.66 24.90
C ALA A 6 -5.62 -9.90 24.14
N LEU A 7 -6.45 -10.51 23.30
CA LEU A 7 -6.04 -11.64 22.44
C LEU A 7 -5.02 -11.21 21.40
N PHE A 8 -5.21 -10.04 20.78
CA PHE A 8 -4.30 -9.48 19.80
C PHE A 8 -2.90 -9.22 20.41
N GLN A 9 -2.87 -8.58 21.59
CA GLN A 9 -1.63 -8.31 22.33
C GLN A 9 -0.91 -9.61 22.69
N ALA A 10 -1.62 -10.55 23.28
CA ALA A 10 -1.06 -11.84 23.67
C ALA A 10 -0.51 -12.62 22.46
N ALA A 11 -1.19 -12.57 21.32
CA ALA A 11 -0.73 -13.22 20.11
C ALA A 11 0.55 -12.58 19.56
N ALA A 12 0.63 -11.24 19.52
CA ALA A 12 1.83 -10.55 19.06
C ALA A 12 3.03 -10.80 19.98
N GLU A 13 2.83 -10.80 21.29
CA GLU A 13 3.87 -11.06 22.26
C GLU A 13 4.35 -12.53 22.27
N ALA A 14 3.44 -13.47 22.04
CA ALA A 14 3.76 -14.91 22.01
C ALA A 14 4.67 -15.29 20.84
N VAL A 15 4.64 -14.52 19.73
CA VAL A 15 5.47 -14.76 18.53
C VAL A 15 6.65 -13.79 18.41
N ALA A 16 6.91 -12.99 19.44
CA ALA A 16 8.05 -12.08 19.46
C ALA A 16 9.39 -12.85 19.39
N PRO A 17 10.43 -12.35 18.68
CA PRO A 17 10.46 -11.08 17.97
C PRO A 17 9.67 -11.11 16.65
N CYS A 18 8.83 -10.12 16.39
CA CYS A 18 8.01 -10.06 15.19
C CYS A 18 7.75 -8.63 14.69
N VAL A 19 7.29 -8.55 13.45
CA VAL A 19 6.77 -7.30 12.86
C VAL A 19 5.26 -7.40 12.81
N LEU A 20 4.59 -6.45 13.45
CA LEU A 20 3.15 -6.28 13.39
C LEU A 20 2.80 -5.26 12.32
N TRP A 21 2.12 -5.72 11.28
CA TRP A 21 1.64 -4.85 10.21
C TRP A 21 0.17 -4.50 10.42
N ILE A 22 -0.13 -3.19 10.42
CA ILE A 22 -1.50 -2.67 10.52
C ILE A 22 -1.77 -1.84 9.26
N ASP A 23 -2.62 -2.35 8.38
CA ASP A 23 -2.97 -1.64 7.14
C ASP A 23 -4.17 -0.73 7.35
N GLU A 24 -4.11 0.48 6.75
CA GLU A 24 -5.18 1.48 6.78
C GLU A 24 -5.72 1.76 8.19
N ILE A 25 -4.81 2.10 9.11
CA ILE A 25 -5.11 2.26 10.53
C ILE A 25 -6.25 3.27 10.80
N GLU A 26 -6.45 4.26 9.93
CA GLU A 26 -7.54 5.23 10.01
C GLU A 26 -8.92 4.59 9.87
N LYS A 27 -9.05 3.49 9.10
CA LYS A 27 -10.32 2.78 8.95
C LYS A 27 -10.76 2.11 10.25
N GLY A 28 -9.81 1.57 11.00
CA GLY A 28 -10.08 1.05 12.34
C GLY A 28 -10.50 2.13 13.35
N LEU A 29 -10.27 3.41 13.00
CA LEU A 29 -10.56 4.57 13.86
C LEU A 29 -11.81 5.34 13.46
N SER A 30 -12.30 5.19 12.23
CA SER A 30 -13.44 5.95 11.70
C SER A 30 -14.72 5.77 12.52
N GLY A 31 -14.87 4.64 13.22
CA GLY A 31 -15.95 4.41 14.19
C GLY A 31 -15.91 5.28 15.46
N ILE A 32 -14.78 5.97 15.71
CA ILE A 32 -14.62 6.80 16.92
C ILE A 32 -15.30 8.17 16.75
N GLN A 33 -15.34 8.69 15.53
CA GLN A 33 -15.90 10.03 15.24
C GLN A 33 -17.42 10.03 15.06
N SER A 34 -18.02 8.88 14.78
CA SER A 34 -19.49 8.76 14.67
C SER A 34 -20.11 8.41 16.03
N SER A 35 -20.35 9.42 16.85
CA SER A 35 -20.93 9.33 18.21
C SER A 35 -22.40 8.87 18.26
N GLY A 36 -22.89 8.08 17.31
CA GLY A 36 -24.28 7.68 17.18
C GLY A 36 -24.57 6.19 17.09
N SER A 37 -23.57 5.32 16.97
CA SER A 37 -23.78 3.87 16.89
C SER A 37 -23.08 3.12 18.03
N THR A 38 -23.72 2.07 18.52
CA THR A 38 -23.25 1.19 19.61
C THR A 38 -21.87 0.56 19.31
N ASP A 39 -21.50 0.47 18.03
CA ASP A 39 -20.22 -0.10 17.58
C ASP A 39 -19.02 0.86 17.67
N GLY A 40 -19.24 2.19 17.59
CA GLY A 40 -18.16 3.19 17.69
C GLY A 40 -17.46 3.19 19.04
N GLY A 41 -18.18 2.90 20.11
CA GLY A 41 -17.61 2.80 21.47
C GLY A 41 -16.72 1.59 21.69
N VAL A 42 -16.99 0.49 21.01
CA VAL A 42 -16.19 -0.76 21.11
C VAL A 42 -14.86 -0.58 20.36
N THR A 43 -14.91 -0.05 19.14
CA THR A 43 -13.73 0.20 18.30
C THR A 43 -12.76 1.19 18.97
N SER A 44 -13.29 2.27 19.55
CA SER A 44 -12.51 3.26 20.31
C SER A 44 -11.77 2.64 21.49
N ARG A 45 -12.42 1.74 22.23
CA ARG A 45 -11.81 1.05 23.39
C ARG A 45 -10.73 0.05 22.97
N ILE A 46 -10.96 -0.71 21.89
CA ILE A 46 -9.94 -1.62 21.32
C ILE A 46 -8.70 -0.84 20.99
N PHE A 47 -8.90 0.27 20.30
CA PHE A 47 -7.81 1.12 19.82
C PHE A 47 -7.02 1.74 20.96
N SER A 48 -7.71 2.33 21.96
CA SER A 48 -7.07 2.87 23.16
C SER A 48 -6.22 1.83 23.88
N THR A 49 -6.69 0.58 23.93
CA THR A 49 -5.94 -0.53 24.53
C THR A 49 -4.68 -0.86 23.72
N ILE A 50 -4.77 -0.85 22.39
CA ILE A 50 -3.59 -1.08 21.52
C ILE A 50 -2.57 0.05 21.68
N LEU A 51 -3.00 1.31 21.74
CA LEU A 51 -2.11 2.45 21.96
C LEU A 51 -1.38 2.39 23.30
N THR A 52 -2.07 2.00 24.36
CA THR A 52 -1.47 1.81 25.69
C THR A 52 -0.44 0.69 25.61
N TRP A 53 -0.79 -0.43 25.00
CA TRP A 53 0.14 -1.54 24.84
C TRP A 53 1.39 -1.14 24.03
N MET A 54 1.25 -0.37 22.95
CA MET A 54 2.42 0.11 22.17
C MET A 54 3.42 0.90 23.02
N GLN A 55 2.93 1.64 24.01
CA GLN A 55 3.78 2.41 24.95
C GLN A 55 4.40 1.53 26.04
N GLU A 56 3.67 0.54 26.51
CA GLU A 56 4.05 -0.25 27.69
C GLU A 56 4.76 -1.57 27.36
N LYS A 57 4.66 -2.02 26.09
CA LYS A 57 5.25 -3.28 25.66
C LYS A 57 6.77 -3.31 25.87
N THR A 58 7.23 -4.39 26.45
CA THR A 58 8.66 -4.72 26.62
C THR A 58 9.12 -5.79 25.63
N SER A 59 8.18 -6.49 25.02
CA SER A 59 8.43 -7.53 24.03
C SER A 59 8.96 -6.91 22.71
N PRO A 60 9.91 -7.55 22.01
CA PRO A 60 10.47 -7.06 20.76
C PRO A 60 9.49 -7.22 19.59
N VAL A 61 8.41 -6.46 19.62
CA VAL A 61 7.42 -6.34 18.56
C VAL A 61 7.61 -5.01 17.85
N PHE A 62 7.98 -5.03 16.57
CA PHE A 62 8.09 -3.84 15.73
C PHE A 62 6.74 -3.58 15.06
N VAL A 63 6.19 -2.38 15.22
CA VAL A 63 4.87 -2.03 14.67
C VAL A 63 5.04 -1.16 13.45
N VAL A 64 4.46 -1.58 12.33
CA VAL A 64 4.36 -0.81 11.08
C VAL A 64 2.90 -0.58 10.78
N ALA A 65 2.50 0.66 10.55
CA ALA A 65 1.14 1.00 10.14
C ALA A 65 1.13 1.85 8.87
N THR A 66 0.11 1.65 8.04
CA THR A 66 -0.17 2.53 6.89
C THR A 66 -1.40 3.37 7.16
N ALA A 67 -1.45 4.57 6.60
CA ALA A 67 -2.62 5.43 6.61
C ALA A 67 -2.69 6.21 5.29
N ASN A 68 -3.87 6.28 4.69
CA ASN A 68 -4.12 7.08 3.50
C ASN A 68 -4.46 8.54 3.85
N ASN A 69 -4.98 8.78 5.04
CA ASN A 69 -5.32 10.12 5.50
C ASN A 69 -4.90 10.35 6.96
N ILE A 70 -3.76 11.00 7.13
CA ILE A 70 -3.22 11.31 8.45
C ILE A 70 -4.13 12.24 9.27
N ASN A 71 -4.97 13.08 8.63
CA ASN A 71 -5.88 13.99 9.33
C ASN A 71 -7.04 13.26 10.01
N GLN A 72 -7.30 12.00 9.64
CA GLN A 72 -8.30 11.17 10.30
C GLN A 72 -7.73 10.43 11.53
N LEU A 73 -6.41 10.50 11.73
CA LEU A 73 -5.78 9.89 12.88
C LEU A 73 -5.94 10.77 14.11
N PRO A 74 -6.26 10.21 15.29
CA PRO A 74 -6.21 10.96 16.53
C PRO A 74 -4.81 11.54 16.77
N PRO A 75 -4.70 12.80 17.22
CA PRO A 75 -3.40 13.43 17.50
C PRO A 75 -2.52 12.63 18.49
N GLU A 76 -3.18 11.84 19.33
CA GLU A 76 -2.51 10.96 20.29
C GLU A 76 -1.62 9.92 19.62
N LEU A 77 -1.98 9.43 18.42
CA LEU A 77 -1.17 8.49 17.66
C LEU A 77 0.16 9.06 17.21
N LEU A 78 0.15 10.34 16.86
CA LEU A 78 1.30 11.05 16.30
C LEU A 78 2.29 11.53 17.39
N ARG A 79 1.99 11.27 18.68
CA ARG A 79 2.89 11.62 19.79
C ARG A 79 4.03 10.61 19.88
N LYS A 80 5.23 11.14 20.24
CA LYS A 80 6.41 10.31 20.53
C LYS A 80 6.11 9.23 21.56
N GLY A 81 6.69 8.06 21.37
CA GLY A 81 6.49 6.88 22.22
C GLY A 81 5.34 5.98 21.77
N ARG A 82 4.76 6.24 20.59
CA ARG A 82 3.77 5.35 19.92
C ARG A 82 4.26 4.97 18.53
N PHE A 83 4.37 5.95 17.62
CA PHE A 83 5.15 5.82 16.39
C PHE A 83 6.37 6.72 16.50
N ASP A 84 7.54 6.12 16.44
CA ASP A 84 8.80 6.84 16.59
C ASP A 84 9.13 7.61 15.32
N GLU A 85 8.73 7.07 14.16
CA GLU A 85 8.97 7.65 12.85
C GLU A 85 7.71 7.62 11.99
N ILE A 86 7.50 8.69 11.23
CA ILE A 86 6.40 8.83 10.27
C ILE A 86 7.02 9.18 8.91
N PHE A 87 6.77 8.33 7.92
CA PHE A 87 7.23 8.52 6.56
C PHE A 87 6.05 8.92 5.68
N PHE A 88 6.22 10.01 4.95
CA PHE A 88 5.30 10.38 3.89
C PHE A 88 5.73 9.67 2.60
N VAL A 89 4.79 8.98 1.97
CA VAL A 89 4.99 8.30 0.67
C VAL A 89 4.18 9.05 -0.37
N ASP A 90 4.87 9.78 -1.23
CA ASP A 90 4.28 10.53 -2.34
C ASP A 90 4.09 9.66 -3.58
N LEU A 91 3.44 10.22 -4.59
CA LEU A 91 3.40 9.62 -5.92
C LEU A 91 4.82 9.49 -6.48
N PRO A 92 5.08 8.45 -7.28
CA PRO A 92 6.42 8.21 -7.79
C PRO A 92 6.87 9.31 -8.76
N SER A 93 8.09 9.78 -8.60
CA SER A 93 8.78 10.64 -9.54
C SER A 93 8.94 9.94 -10.89
N LYS A 94 9.29 10.69 -11.93
CA LYS A 94 9.53 10.14 -13.28
C LYS A 94 10.54 8.98 -13.27
N GLU A 95 11.65 9.11 -12.54
CA GLU A 95 12.68 8.07 -12.47
C GLU A 95 12.16 6.82 -11.73
N GLU A 96 11.39 7.02 -10.67
CA GLU A 96 10.73 5.91 -9.97
C GLU A 96 9.72 5.21 -10.86
N ARG A 97 8.92 5.94 -11.65
CA ARG A 97 8.00 5.32 -12.62
C ARG A 97 8.71 4.47 -13.66
N LYS A 98 9.89 4.89 -14.17
CA LYS A 98 10.73 4.03 -15.04
C LYS A 98 11.13 2.74 -14.34
N ASN A 99 11.55 2.84 -13.08
CA ASN A 99 11.92 1.68 -12.28
C ASN A 99 10.71 0.75 -12.06
N ILE A 100 9.54 1.29 -11.77
CA ILE A 100 8.28 0.55 -11.59
C ILE A 100 7.93 -0.20 -12.89
N PHE A 101 7.95 0.48 -14.05
CA PHE A 101 7.78 -0.17 -15.35
C PHE A 101 8.78 -1.30 -15.57
N THR A 102 10.06 -1.05 -15.27
CA THR A 102 11.12 -2.05 -15.41
C THR A 102 10.86 -3.29 -14.55
N ILE A 103 10.47 -3.10 -13.30
CA ILE A 103 10.16 -4.18 -12.37
C ILE A 103 8.98 -5.01 -12.89
N HIS A 104 7.87 -4.37 -13.24
CA HIS A 104 6.65 -5.06 -13.65
C HIS A 104 6.78 -5.72 -15.01
N LEU A 105 7.43 -5.10 -15.98
CA LEU A 105 7.73 -5.71 -17.27
C LEU A 105 8.62 -6.95 -17.11
N ASN A 106 9.69 -6.87 -16.31
CA ASN A 106 10.56 -8.02 -16.04
C ASN A 106 9.80 -9.17 -15.34
N LYS A 107 8.92 -8.87 -14.37
CA LYS A 107 8.05 -9.88 -13.72
C LYS A 107 7.16 -10.61 -14.72
N LYS A 108 6.81 -9.97 -15.84
CA LYS A 108 6.01 -10.55 -16.92
C LYS A 108 6.86 -11.17 -18.05
N GLY A 109 8.17 -11.33 -17.84
CA GLY A 109 9.07 -11.88 -18.85
C GLY A 109 9.40 -10.90 -20.00
N GLN A 110 8.98 -9.66 -19.88
CA GLN A 110 9.22 -8.60 -20.86
C GLN A 110 10.44 -7.79 -20.45
N ASN A 111 11.62 -8.10 -21.01
CA ASN A 111 12.82 -7.35 -20.70
C ASN A 111 12.82 -6.00 -21.44
N PRO A 112 12.79 -4.85 -20.74
CA PRO A 112 12.66 -3.54 -21.37
C PRO A 112 13.79 -3.19 -22.32
N ILE A 113 15.02 -3.63 -22.01
CA ILE A 113 16.19 -3.36 -22.84
C ILE A 113 16.17 -4.22 -24.11
N LYS A 114 15.91 -5.52 -23.97
CA LYS A 114 15.85 -6.45 -25.11
C LYS A 114 14.72 -6.09 -26.09
N ASN A 115 13.58 -5.68 -25.54
CA ASN A 115 12.40 -5.35 -26.33
C ASN A 115 12.40 -3.89 -26.78
N ASN A 116 13.41 -3.12 -26.39
CA ASN A 116 13.61 -1.71 -26.74
C ASN A 116 12.37 -0.84 -26.46
N TYR A 117 11.73 -1.03 -25.27
CA TYR A 117 10.63 -0.18 -24.88
C TYR A 117 11.11 1.25 -24.57
N PRO A 118 10.37 2.28 -25.02
CA PRO A 118 10.76 3.68 -24.80
C PRO A 118 10.42 4.13 -23.37
N MET A 119 11.22 3.67 -22.40
CA MET A 119 10.97 3.85 -20.96
C MET A 119 10.78 5.34 -20.57
N GLU A 120 11.53 6.22 -21.25
CA GLU A 120 11.41 7.67 -21.06
C GLU A 120 10.02 8.19 -21.47
N SER A 121 9.51 7.72 -22.61
CA SER A 121 8.19 8.09 -23.10
C SER A 121 7.08 7.51 -22.22
N LEU A 122 7.20 6.26 -21.79
CA LEU A 122 6.24 5.63 -20.87
C LEU A 122 6.13 6.43 -19.56
N ALA A 123 7.28 6.81 -18.98
CA ALA A 123 7.30 7.60 -17.75
C ALA A 123 6.76 9.01 -17.93
N ASN A 124 6.98 9.64 -19.09
CA ASN A 124 6.42 10.97 -19.37
C ASN A 124 4.88 10.94 -19.49
N ASN A 125 4.33 9.88 -20.07
CA ASN A 125 2.89 9.75 -20.27
C ASN A 125 2.13 9.17 -19.05
N THR A 126 2.81 8.93 -17.95
CA THR A 126 2.22 8.41 -16.70
C THR A 126 2.44 9.36 -15.52
N GLU A 127 2.51 10.66 -15.76
CA GLU A 127 2.58 11.66 -14.70
C GLU A 127 1.34 11.54 -13.79
N GLY A 128 1.57 11.50 -12.49
CA GLY A 128 0.50 11.31 -11.51
C GLY A 128 0.08 9.87 -11.23
N PHE A 129 0.59 8.89 -11.98
CA PHE A 129 0.27 7.49 -11.75
C PHE A 129 1.02 6.94 -10.54
N ASN A 130 0.34 6.13 -9.75
CA ASN A 130 0.94 5.31 -8.71
C ASN A 130 1.45 3.96 -9.27
N GLY A 131 2.09 3.16 -8.41
CA GLY A 131 2.66 1.88 -8.84
C GLY A 131 1.62 0.85 -9.27
N ALA A 132 0.43 0.86 -8.67
CA ALA A 132 -0.65 -0.07 -9.01
C ALA A 132 -1.26 0.27 -10.39
N GLU A 133 -1.44 1.56 -10.70
CA GLU A 133 -1.92 2.01 -12.00
C GLU A 133 -0.94 1.64 -13.12
N ILE A 134 0.37 1.79 -12.88
CA ILE A 134 1.40 1.35 -13.85
C ILE A 134 1.35 -0.18 -14.06
N GLU A 135 1.19 -0.96 -12.98
CA GLU A 135 1.04 -2.41 -13.10
C GLU A 135 -0.20 -2.78 -13.91
N GLU A 136 -1.32 -2.10 -13.68
CA GLU A 136 -2.57 -2.35 -14.39
C GLU A 136 -2.45 -2.02 -15.89
N CYS A 137 -1.83 -0.88 -16.25
CA CYS A 137 -1.53 -0.56 -17.65
C CYS A 137 -0.72 -1.67 -18.35
N ILE A 138 0.27 -2.26 -17.67
CA ILE A 138 1.06 -3.36 -18.24
C ILE A 138 0.20 -4.60 -18.43
N LYS A 139 -0.69 -4.94 -17.48
CA LYS A 139 -1.60 -6.08 -17.59
C LYS A 139 -2.56 -5.90 -18.75
N GLU A 140 -3.16 -4.72 -18.88
CA GLU A 140 -4.07 -4.39 -19.98
C GLU A 140 -3.35 -4.44 -21.34
N ALA A 141 -2.17 -3.87 -21.44
CA ALA A 141 -1.37 -3.94 -22.66
C ALA A 141 -1.01 -5.38 -23.07
N MET A 142 -0.72 -6.24 -22.09
CA MET A 142 -0.49 -7.67 -22.36
C MET A 142 -1.76 -8.39 -22.81
N PHE A 143 -2.91 -8.03 -22.25
CA PHE A 143 -4.19 -8.57 -22.68
C PHE A 143 -4.50 -8.13 -24.12
N ASP A 144 -4.31 -6.88 -24.47
CA ASP A 144 -4.48 -6.35 -25.84
C ASP A 144 -3.54 -7.09 -26.83
N ALA A 145 -2.29 -7.34 -26.44
CA ALA A 145 -1.36 -8.12 -27.26
C ALA A 145 -1.82 -9.59 -27.47
N TYR A 146 -2.41 -10.19 -26.44
CA TYR A 146 -2.98 -11.53 -26.55
C TYR A 146 -4.23 -11.55 -27.46
N VAL A 147 -5.09 -10.55 -27.36
CA VAL A 147 -6.28 -10.41 -28.22
C VAL A 147 -5.87 -10.20 -29.68
N GLU A 148 -4.81 -9.44 -29.93
CA GLU A 148 -4.30 -9.22 -31.31
C GLU A 148 -3.77 -10.53 -31.93
N ASN A 149 -3.03 -11.33 -31.18
CA ASN A 149 -2.50 -12.61 -31.66
C ASN A 149 -2.41 -13.64 -30.53
N PRO A 150 -3.46 -14.46 -30.29
CA PRO A 150 -3.49 -15.46 -29.22
C PRO A 150 -2.44 -16.56 -29.33
N GLU A 151 -2.03 -16.91 -30.56
CA GLU A 151 -1.06 -17.99 -30.78
C GLU A 151 0.37 -17.57 -30.50
N ASN A 152 0.69 -16.27 -30.70
CA ASN A 152 2.02 -15.72 -30.46
C ASN A 152 1.92 -14.25 -29.97
N PRO A 153 1.47 -14.02 -28.74
CA PRO A 153 1.27 -12.68 -28.21
C PRO A 153 2.59 -11.94 -28.04
N GLN A 154 2.74 -10.82 -28.71
CA GLN A 154 3.92 -9.95 -28.60
C GLN A 154 3.52 -8.58 -28.07
N LEU A 155 3.99 -8.23 -26.88
CA LEU A 155 3.78 -6.92 -26.32
C LEU A 155 4.55 -5.87 -27.13
N LYS A 156 3.82 -4.89 -27.67
CA LYS A 156 4.36 -3.76 -28.44
C LYS A 156 4.24 -2.47 -27.63
N THR A 157 5.06 -1.48 -27.96
CA THR A 157 4.95 -0.13 -27.39
C THR A 157 3.56 0.48 -27.59
N THR A 158 2.92 0.20 -28.72
CA THR A 158 1.55 0.67 -29.02
C THR A 158 0.52 0.19 -28.02
N HIS A 159 0.62 -1.08 -27.58
CA HIS A 159 -0.27 -1.62 -26.55
C HIS A 159 -0.09 -0.89 -25.21
N LEU A 160 1.17 -0.66 -24.79
CA LEU A 160 1.49 0.08 -23.57
C LEU A 160 0.96 1.51 -23.62
N MET A 161 1.17 2.22 -24.75
CA MET A 161 0.68 3.60 -24.91
C MET A 161 -0.85 3.67 -24.93
N ASN A 162 -1.51 2.70 -25.56
CA ASN A 162 -2.96 2.63 -25.57
C ASN A 162 -3.53 2.37 -24.17
N ALA A 163 -2.94 1.45 -23.42
CA ALA A 163 -3.36 1.19 -22.05
C ALA A 163 -3.19 2.45 -21.17
N ILE A 164 -2.04 3.13 -21.24
CA ILE A 164 -1.81 4.39 -20.51
C ILE A 164 -2.86 5.44 -20.85
N SER A 165 -3.29 5.53 -22.11
CA SER A 165 -4.27 6.56 -22.53
C SER A 165 -5.70 6.28 -22.07
N LYS A 166 -6.00 5.07 -21.63
CA LYS A 166 -7.32 4.65 -21.14
C LYS A 166 -7.45 4.78 -19.61
N THR A 167 -6.34 4.85 -18.89
CA THR A 167 -6.25 5.03 -17.44
C THR A 167 -6.29 6.50 -17.05
#